data_b2fb7b77d7e75aa4dbb8c5704392d27f
#
_entry.id   b2fb7b77d7e75aa4dbb8c5704392d27f
#
_cell.length_a   1.000
_cell.length_b   1.000
_cell.length_c   1.000
_cell.angle_alpha   90.00
_cell.angle_beta   90.00
_cell.angle_gamma   90.00
#
_symmetry.space_group_name_H-M   'P 1'
#
loop_
_entity.id
_entity.type
_entity.pdbx_description
1 polymer ?
#
loop_
_entity_poly.entity_id
_entity_poly.type
_entity_poly.pdbx_seq_one_letter_code
_entity_poly.pdbx_strand_id
1 'polypeptide(L)'
;MPVVRSFIATVLLAGLACAQDHVVFPTLDGWTIHADLYGASDRGVVLAHGGRFEKSSWQNQADTLVKAGFRVLAIDLRGFGLSKEGPQSARSDFGSPLDVLAAVRYLHEKGAKTVSIVGASMGGDAAEGALGEAKPGEIDRVVLLAHGAYGPPEKLNGRKLFIVSRDDLGPGDKPRLARIRAQYEKAPDPKRLVILEGSAHAQFIFHTDQGERLMSEILKFLSAP
;
A
#
# COMPACT_ATOMS: atom_id res chain seq x y z
N MET A 1 65.40 -10.83 7.39
CA MET A 1 64.14 -10.34 7.95
C MET A 1 63.08 -10.36 6.83
N PRO A 2 62.06 -11.22 6.86
CA PRO A 2 61.03 -11.26 5.82
C PRO A 2 59.97 -10.17 6.10
N VAL A 3 59.66 -9.36 5.08
CA VAL A 3 58.63 -8.34 5.08
C VAL A 3 57.29 -9.01 4.84
N VAL A 4 56.44 -9.05 5.87
CA VAL A 4 55.05 -9.52 5.77
C VAL A 4 54.19 -8.40 5.12
N ARG A 5 53.77 -8.59 3.89
CA ARG A 5 52.79 -7.70 3.22
C ARG A 5 51.37 -8.13 3.64
N SER A 6 50.73 -7.31 4.50
CA SER A 6 49.29 -7.44 4.82
C SER A 6 48.47 -7.00 3.62
N PHE A 7 47.71 -7.92 3.03
CA PHE A 7 46.67 -7.60 2.07
C PHE A 7 45.39 -7.24 2.85
N ILE A 8 45.01 -5.97 2.83
CA ILE A 8 43.70 -5.54 3.31
C ILE A 8 42.71 -5.79 2.17
N ALA A 9 41.87 -6.81 2.32
CA ALA A 9 40.75 -7.06 1.42
C ALA A 9 39.64 -6.04 1.73
N THR A 10 39.47 -5.05 0.89
CA THR A 10 38.34 -4.12 0.94
C THR A 10 37.11 -4.85 0.40
N VAL A 11 36.21 -5.27 1.30
CA VAL A 11 34.91 -5.80 0.91
C VAL A 11 34.03 -4.60 0.49
N LEU A 12 33.86 -4.39 -0.82
CA LEU A 12 32.83 -3.51 -1.35
C LEU A 12 31.47 -4.18 -1.07
N LEU A 13 30.75 -3.69 -0.07
CA LEU A 13 29.30 -3.91 0.02
C LEU A 13 28.64 -3.13 -1.12
N ALA A 14 28.48 -3.77 -2.27
CA ALA A 14 27.55 -3.30 -3.29
C ALA A 14 26.15 -3.39 -2.68
N GLY A 15 25.55 -2.24 -2.37
CA GLY A 15 24.14 -2.16 -2.02
C GLY A 15 23.36 -2.73 -3.20
N LEU A 16 22.77 -3.92 -3.03
CA LEU A 16 21.81 -4.49 -3.97
C LEU A 16 20.61 -3.52 -4.02
N ALA A 17 20.58 -2.62 -5.01
CA ALA A 17 19.35 -1.98 -5.39
C ALA A 17 18.35 -3.11 -5.71
N CYS A 18 17.19 -3.13 -5.04
CA CYS A 18 16.14 -4.09 -5.37
C CYS A 18 15.77 -3.90 -6.85
N ALA A 19 15.98 -4.94 -7.65
CA ALA A 19 15.56 -4.92 -9.05
C ALA A 19 14.06 -4.62 -9.10
N GLN A 20 13.70 -3.60 -9.85
CA GLN A 20 12.34 -3.17 -10.11
C GLN A 20 11.98 -3.60 -11.53
N ASP A 21 10.90 -4.38 -11.65
CA ASP A 21 10.34 -4.76 -12.94
C ASP A 21 9.07 -3.95 -13.21
N HIS A 22 9.03 -3.25 -14.35
CA HIS A 22 7.78 -2.64 -14.79
C HIS A 22 6.85 -3.71 -15.37
N VAL A 23 5.63 -3.77 -14.84
CA VAL A 23 4.62 -4.78 -15.23
C VAL A 23 3.30 -4.12 -15.57
N VAL A 24 2.51 -4.81 -16.41
CA VAL A 24 1.21 -4.33 -16.87
C VAL A 24 0.20 -5.47 -16.80
N PHE A 25 -1.01 -5.19 -16.35
CA PHE A 25 -2.10 -6.17 -16.29
C PHE A 25 -3.47 -5.50 -16.45
N PRO A 26 -4.48 -6.23 -16.97
CA PRO A 26 -5.82 -5.70 -17.13
C PRO A 26 -6.64 -5.79 -15.85
N THR A 27 -7.61 -4.88 -15.70
CA THR A 27 -8.71 -5.01 -14.75
C THR A 27 -9.91 -5.75 -15.37
N LEU A 28 -10.86 -6.19 -14.53
CA LEU A 28 -12.07 -6.86 -15.02
C LEU A 28 -12.95 -5.99 -15.93
N ASP A 29 -12.89 -4.68 -15.77
CA ASP A 29 -13.64 -3.70 -16.57
C ASP A 29 -12.79 -3.11 -17.73
N GLY A 30 -11.63 -3.71 -18.02
CA GLY A 30 -10.85 -3.45 -19.23
C GLY A 30 -9.88 -2.27 -19.14
N TRP A 31 -9.60 -1.74 -17.94
CA TRP A 31 -8.48 -0.81 -17.76
C TRP A 31 -7.14 -1.52 -17.78
N THR A 32 -6.12 -0.81 -18.26
CA THR A 32 -4.72 -1.26 -18.22
C THR A 32 -4.02 -0.61 -17.03
N ILE A 33 -3.57 -1.43 -16.07
CA ILE A 33 -2.85 -0.96 -14.88
C ILE A 33 -1.36 -1.19 -15.07
N HIS A 34 -0.60 -0.12 -14.89
CA HIS A 34 0.85 -0.12 -14.85
C HIS A 34 1.34 -0.17 -13.41
N ALA A 35 2.32 -1.00 -13.14
CA ALA A 35 2.85 -1.20 -11.80
C ALA A 35 4.35 -1.47 -11.81
N ASP A 36 4.99 -1.28 -10.67
CA ASP A 36 6.37 -1.64 -10.42
C ASP A 36 6.41 -2.79 -9.41
N LEU A 37 7.02 -3.92 -9.82
CA LEU A 37 7.16 -5.12 -9.02
C LEU A 37 8.56 -5.19 -8.42
N TYR A 38 8.65 -5.46 -7.12
CA TYR A 38 9.89 -5.56 -6.36
C TYR A 38 9.95 -6.87 -5.58
N GLY A 39 11.12 -7.51 -5.57
CA GLY A 39 11.35 -8.74 -4.79
C GLY A 39 10.63 -9.97 -5.33
N ALA A 40 10.77 -11.11 -4.62
CA ALA A 40 10.32 -12.43 -5.10
C ALA A 40 9.75 -13.34 -4.00
N SER A 41 9.26 -12.77 -2.89
CA SER A 41 8.67 -13.52 -1.76
C SER A 41 7.29 -14.08 -2.09
N ASP A 42 6.84 -15.09 -1.33
CA ASP A 42 5.46 -15.60 -1.35
C ASP A 42 4.49 -14.75 -0.50
N ARG A 43 4.99 -13.69 0.17
CA ARG A 43 4.20 -12.70 0.92
C ARG A 43 4.08 -11.42 0.07
N GLY A 44 2.94 -11.22 -0.55
CA GLY A 44 2.67 -10.08 -1.43
C GLY A 44 2.14 -8.84 -0.68
N VAL A 45 2.52 -7.65 -1.15
CA VAL A 45 1.95 -6.37 -0.71
C VAL A 45 1.65 -5.49 -1.91
N VAL A 46 0.40 -5.07 -2.07
CA VAL A 46 -0.01 -4.04 -3.02
C VAL A 46 0.09 -2.67 -2.35
N LEU A 47 0.75 -1.71 -3.02
CA LEU A 47 0.82 -0.31 -2.59
C LEU A 47 -0.02 0.56 -3.53
N ALA A 48 -1.12 1.12 -3.01
CA ALA A 48 -2.05 1.98 -3.74
C ALA A 48 -1.95 3.43 -3.25
N HIS A 49 -1.58 4.34 -4.14
CA HIS A 49 -1.23 5.74 -3.82
C HIS A 49 -2.44 6.65 -3.61
N GLY A 50 -2.21 7.79 -2.96
CA GLY A 50 -3.17 8.89 -2.83
C GLY A 50 -3.28 9.74 -4.11
N GLY A 51 -4.33 10.56 -4.21
CA GLY A 51 -4.68 11.31 -5.41
C GLY A 51 -3.69 12.40 -5.87
N ARG A 52 -2.61 12.65 -5.12
CA ARG A 52 -1.52 13.56 -5.51
C ARG A 52 -0.23 12.84 -5.89
N PHE A 53 -0.28 11.53 -6.01
CA PHE A 53 0.86 10.67 -6.17
C PHE A 53 0.65 9.69 -7.33
N GLU A 54 1.68 8.92 -7.61
CA GLU A 54 1.71 7.79 -8.52
C GLU A 54 2.59 6.68 -7.91
N LYS A 55 2.71 5.54 -8.57
CA LYS A 55 3.45 4.37 -8.06
C LYS A 55 4.88 4.68 -7.62
N SER A 56 5.57 5.61 -8.32
CA SER A 56 6.95 6.01 -8.01
C SER A 56 7.11 6.60 -6.60
N SER A 57 6.04 7.17 -6.03
CA SER A 57 6.06 7.73 -4.67
C SER A 57 6.25 6.68 -3.57
N TRP A 58 6.11 5.40 -3.89
CA TRP A 58 6.27 4.28 -2.97
C TRP A 58 7.68 3.65 -2.95
N GLN A 59 8.64 4.17 -3.73
CA GLN A 59 9.97 3.57 -3.90
C GLN A 59 10.64 3.20 -2.56
N ASN A 60 10.75 4.16 -1.64
CA ASN A 60 11.44 3.95 -0.35
C ASN A 60 10.70 2.94 0.54
N GLN A 61 9.36 2.94 0.51
CA GLN A 61 8.54 2.00 1.26
C GLN A 61 8.62 0.60 0.66
N ALA A 62 8.64 0.50 -0.67
CA ALA A 62 8.84 -0.77 -1.38
C ALA A 62 10.19 -1.40 -1.02
N ASP A 63 11.28 -0.64 -1.07
CA ASP A 63 12.61 -1.11 -0.68
C ASP A 63 12.64 -1.62 0.77
N THR A 64 11.96 -0.91 1.68
CA THR A 64 11.88 -1.28 3.09
C THR A 64 11.08 -2.58 3.28
N LEU A 65 9.97 -2.74 2.57
CA LEU A 65 9.14 -3.95 2.61
C LEU A 65 9.87 -5.16 1.99
N VAL A 66 10.61 -4.97 0.90
CA VAL A 66 11.41 -6.06 0.29
C VAL A 66 12.50 -6.52 1.24
N LYS A 67 13.21 -5.61 1.92
CA LYS A 67 14.18 -5.95 2.98
C LYS A 67 13.56 -6.72 4.14
N ALA A 68 12.26 -6.50 4.39
CA ALA A 68 11.48 -7.24 5.40
C ALA A 68 10.89 -8.57 4.87
N GLY A 69 11.24 -8.99 3.66
CA GLY A 69 10.86 -10.28 3.07
C GLY A 69 9.49 -10.28 2.40
N PHE A 70 9.05 -9.16 1.84
CA PHE A 70 7.84 -9.08 1.03
C PHE A 70 8.16 -8.99 -0.48
N ARG A 71 7.22 -9.44 -1.30
CA ARG A 71 7.11 -9.06 -2.72
C ARG A 71 6.16 -7.88 -2.81
N VAL A 72 6.58 -6.79 -3.41
CA VAL A 72 5.82 -5.54 -3.42
C VAL A 72 5.39 -5.18 -4.83
N LEU A 73 4.15 -4.75 -4.99
CA LEU A 73 3.58 -4.26 -6.24
C LEU A 73 3.03 -2.85 -6.00
N ALA A 74 3.76 -1.82 -6.43
CA ALA A 74 3.28 -0.45 -6.41
C ALA A 74 2.54 -0.14 -7.70
N ILE A 75 1.26 0.22 -7.62
CA ILE A 75 0.39 0.42 -8.78
C ILE A 75 0.14 1.91 -9.07
N ASP A 76 0.06 2.27 -10.35
CA ASP A 76 -0.64 3.47 -10.78
C ASP A 76 -2.13 3.16 -10.82
N LEU A 77 -2.93 3.81 -9.99
CA LEU A 77 -4.38 3.70 -10.08
C LEU A 77 -4.88 4.29 -11.41
N ARG A 78 -6.00 3.83 -11.93
CA ARG A 78 -6.60 4.35 -13.18
C ARG A 78 -6.65 5.87 -13.20
N GLY A 79 -6.28 6.47 -14.33
CA GLY A 79 -6.20 7.91 -14.53
C GLY A 79 -4.90 8.55 -14.03
N PHE A 80 -4.01 7.81 -13.35
CA PHE A 80 -2.74 8.30 -12.82
C PHE A 80 -1.53 7.64 -13.50
N GLY A 81 -0.37 8.30 -13.40
CA GLY A 81 0.90 7.81 -13.90
C GLY A 81 0.79 7.32 -15.35
N LEU A 82 1.08 6.04 -15.57
CA LEU A 82 0.98 5.37 -16.85
C LEU A 82 -0.37 4.66 -17.08
N SER A 83 -1.23 4.49 -16.06
CA SER A 83 -2.54 3.82 -16.14
C SER A 83 -3.63 4.75 -16.67
N LYS A 84 -3.46 5.24 -17.91
CA LYS A 84 -4.36 6.22 -18.57
C LYS A 84 -5.26 5.60 -19.62
N GLU A 85 -5.04 4.33 -19.96
CA GLU A 85 -5.77 3.65 -21.01
C GLU A 85 -6.86 2.75 -20.42
N GLY A 86 -8.09 2.98 -20.90
CA GLY A 86 -9.26 2.21 -20.49
C GLY A 86 -10.46 2.49 -21.38
N PRO A 87 -11.54 1.69 -21.29
CA PRO A 87 -12.73 1.89 -22.08
C PRO A 87 -13.38 3.24 -21.77
N GLN A 88 -13.78 3.98 -22.80
CA GLN A 88 -14.50 5.27 -22.65
C GLN A 88 -15.83 5.14 -21.89
N SER A 89 -16.40 3.95 -21.87
CA SER A 89 -17.66 3.63 -21.16
C SER A 89 -17.47 3.26 -19.69
N ALA A 90 -16.23 2.93 -19.29
CA ALA A 90 -15.95 2.66 -17.88
C ALA A 90 -15.89 4.00 -17.15
N ARG A 91 -16.72 4.17 -16.12
CA ARG A 91 -16.65 5.35 -15.26
C ARG A 91 -15.20 5.52 -14.79
N SER A 92 -14.64 6.68 -15.05
CA SER A 92 -13.34 7.08 -14.51
C SER A 92 -13.50 7.45 -13.01
N ASP A 93 -13.98 6.46 -12.24
CA ASP A 93 -14.00 6.60 -10.78
C ASP A 93 -12.54 6.47 -10.34
N PHE A 94 -11.89 7.58 -10.14
CA PHE A 94 -10.52 7.62 -9.62
C PHE A 94 -10.39 6.69 -8.41
N GLY A 95 -9.39 5.80 -8.44
CA GLY A 95 -9.17 4.87 -7.33
C GLY A 95 -10.20 3.73 -7.26
N SER A 96 -10.45 3.06 -8.38
CA SER A 96 -11.38 1.93 -8.43
C SER A 96 -10.91 0.73 -7.59
N PRO A 97 -11.83 0.08 -6.84
CA PRO A 97 -11.55 -1.20 -6.20
C PRO A 97 -11.04 -2.28 -7.16
N LEU A 98 -11.46 -2.24 -8.43
CA LEU A 98 -11.04 -3.20 -9.44
C LEU A 98 -9.55 -3.11 -9.79
N ASP A 99 -8.92 -1.93 -9.63
CA ASP A 99 -7.48 -1.76 -9.83
C ASP A 99 -6.70 -2.52 -8.76
N VAL A 100 -7.13 -2.37 -7.50
CA VAL A 100 -6.53 -3.04 -6.35
C VAL A 100 -6.75 -4.56 -6.41
N LEU A 101 -7.94 -5.01 -6.79
CA LEU A 101 -8.25 -6.43 -6.96
C LEU A 101 -7.44 -7.06 -8.09
N ALA A 102 -7.26 -6.36 -9.22
CA ALA A 102 -6.42 -6.84 -10.30
C ALA A 102 -4.96 -6.99 -9.83
N ALA A 103 -4.45 -6.03 -9.05
CA ALA A 103 -3.12 -6.11 -8.46
C ALA A 103 -2.95 -7.27 -7.48
N VAL A 104 -3.95 -7.51 -6.62
CA VAL A 104 -3.98 -8.66 -5.69
C VAL A 104 -3.91 -9.98 -6.47
N ARG A 105 -4.75 -10.14 -7.49
CA ARG A 105 -4.80 -11.34 -8.34
C ARG A 105 -3.50 -11.54 -9.10
N TYR A 106 -2.93 -10.47 -9.65
CA TYR A 106 -1.62 -10.51 -10.30
C TYR A 106 -0.53 -11.04 -9.35
N LEU A 107 -0.48 -10.60 -8.10
CA LEU A 107 0.49 -11.13 -7.13
C LEU A 107 0.27 -12.61 -6.83
N HIS A 108 -0.97 -13.08 -6.71
CA HIS A 108 -1.28 -14.50 -6.56
C HIS A 108 -0.84 -15.32 -7.78
N GLU A 109 -1.08 -14.84 -9.01
CA GLU A 109 -0.61 -15.45 -10.24
C GLU A 109 0.93 -15.53 -10.31
N LYS A 110 1.63 -14.55 -9.71
CA LYS A 110 3.09 -14.56 -9.56
C LYS A 110 3.60 -15.39 -8.39
N GLY A 111 2.73 -16.16 -7.73
CA GLY A 111 3.09 -17.13 -6.69
C GLY A 111 3.07 -16.59 -5.26
N ALA A 112 2.48 -15.42 -5.01
CA ALA A 112 2.25 -14.97 -3.65
C ALA A 112 1.16 -15.84 -3.00
N LYS A 113 1.45 -16.44 -1.84
CA LYS A 113 0.50 -17.24 -1.05
C LYS A 113 -0.45 -16.36 -0.25
N THR A 114 0.07 -15.26 0.25
CA THR A 114 -0.71 -14.24 0.96
C THR A 114 -0.50 -12.88 0.31
N VAL A 115 -1.55 -12.09 0.20
CA VAL A 115 -1.48 -10.73 -0.34
C VAL A 115 -2.14 -9.77 0.63
N SER A 116 -1.38 -8.74 1.01
CA SER A 116 -1.86 -7.62 1.82
C SER A 116 -1.90 -6.34 1.00
N ILE A 117 -2.62 -5.33 1.49
CA ILE A 117 -2.75 -4.04 0.82
C ILE A 117 -2.34 -2.91 1.77
N VAL A 118 -1.61 -1.93 1.25
CA VAL A 118 -1.41 -0.63 1.89
C VAL A 118 -1.99 0.43 0.95
N GLY A 119 -3.13 0.98 1.32
CA GLY A 119 -3.82 2.01 0.55
C GLY A 119 -3.80 3.36 1.26
N ALA A 120 -3.40 4.41 0.56
CA ALA A 120 -3.29 5.77 1.09
C ALA A 120 -4.35 6.70 0.48
N SER A 121 -5.14 7.40 1.32
CA SER A 121 -6.19 8.33 0.87
C SER A 121 -7.10 7.68 -0.18
N MET A 122 -7.11 8.15 -1.42
CA MET A 122 -7.85 7.56 -2.55
C MET A 122 -7.52 6.07 -2.74
N GLY A 123 -6.24 5.67 -2.65
CA GLY A 123 -5.85 4.26 -2.69
C GLY A 123 -6.36 3.46 -1.47
N GLY A 124 -6.57 4.14 -0.35
CA GLY A 124 -7.23 3.57 0.83
C GLY A 124 -8.72 3.33 0.61
N ASP A 125 -9.41 4.25 -0.09
CA ASP A 125 -10.82 4.08 -0.47
C ASP A 125 -10.97 2.94 -1.48
N ALA A 126 -10.04 2.83 -2.44
CA ALA A 126 -10.00 1.70 -3.38
C ALA A 126 -9.74 0.35 -2.67
N ALA A 127 -8.83 0.33 -1.68
CA ALA A 127 -8.55 -0.85 -0.86
C ALA A 127 -9.75 -1.25 0.02
N GLU A 128 -10.46 -0.26 0.59
CA GLU A 128 -11.72 -0.47 1.32
C GLU A 128 -12.77 -1.15 0.44
N GLY A 129 -12.98 -0.62 -0.77
CA GLY A 129 -13.91 -1.21 -1.75
C GLY A 129 -13.49 -2.62 -2.17
N ALA A 130 -12.19 -2.84 -2.40
CA ALA A 130 -11.66 -4.15 -2.78
C ALA A 130 -11.94 -5.23 -1.73
N LEU A 131 -11.86 -4.90 -0.43
CA LEU A 131 -12.25 -5.83 0.65
C LEU A 131 -13.71 -6.28 0.53
N GLY A 132 -14.62 -5.38 0.12
CA GLY A 132 -16.04 -5.68 -0.04
C GLY A 132 -16.35 -6.60 -1.22
N GLU A 133 -15.45 -6.67 -2.21
CA GLU A 133 -15.61 -7.43 -3.45
C GLU A 133 -14.72 -8.66 -3.55
N ALA A 134 -13.69 -8.76 -2.69
CA ALA A 134 -12.74 -9.86 -2.68
C ALA A 134 -13.40 -11.18 -2.24
N LYS A 135 -12.92 -12.27 -2.82
CA LYS A 135 -13.28 -13.62 -2.35
C LYS A 135 -12.61 -13.90 -0.99
N PRO A 136 -13.21 -14.75 -0.15
CA PRO A 136 -12.57 -15.17 1.10
C PRO A 136 -11.15 -15.70 0.86
N GLY A 137 -10.17 -15.16 1.62
CA GLY A 137 -8.76 -15.53 1.51
C GLY A 137 -7.97 -14.84 0.39
N GLU A 138 -8.59 -14.04 -0.48
CA GLU A 138 -7.92 -13.31 -1.56
C GLU A 138 -7.05 -12.16 -1.00
N ILE A 139 -7.49 -11.54 0.11
CA ILE A 139 -6.76 -10.48 0.83
C ILE A 139 -6.53 -10.92 2.27
N ASP A 140 -5.27 -10.95 2.71
CA ASP A 140 -4.91 -11.32 4.10
C ASP A 140 -5.11 -10.15 5.05
N ARG A 141 -4.59 -8.96 4.71
CA ARG A 141 -4.61 -7.75 5.56
C ARG A 141 -4.73 -6.49 4.73
N VAL A 142 -5.31 -5.46 5.36
CA VAL A 142 -5.35 -4.14 4.75
C VAL A 142 -4.89 -3.06 5.72
N VAL A 143 -4.06 -2.15 5.24
CA VAL A 143 -3.72 -0.89 5.89
C VAL A 143 -4.47 0.24 5.19
N LEU A 144 -5.32 0.94 5.92
CA LEU A 144 -6.12 2.08 5.47
C LEU A 144 -5.50 3.36 6.02
N LEU A 145 -4.62 3.99 5.22
CA LEU A 145 -3.88 5.19 5.63
C LEU A 145 -4.65 6.45 5.21
N ALA A 146 -5.24 7.14 6.18
CA ALA A 146 -5.98 8.40 6.02
C ALA A 146 -7.02 8.35 4.88
N HIS A 147 -7.70 7.20 4.72
CA HIS A 147 -8.74 6.99 3.71
C HIS A 147 -10.01 7.81 4.00
N GLY A 148 -10.94 7.83 3.05
CA GLY A 148 -12.19 8.60 3.17
C GLY A 148 -13.18 8.04 4.18
N ALA A 149 -13.11 6.74 4.47
CA ALA A 149 -14.05 6.02 5.35
C ALA A 149 -15.52 6.21 4.89
N TYR A 150 -15.75 6.03 3.59
CA TYR A 150 -17.07 6.20 2.97
C TYR A 150 -17.84 4.88 2.84
N GLY A 151 -17.17 3.75 2.84
CA GLY A 151 -17.77 2.44 2.71
C GLY A 151 -18.46 1.95 3.98
N PRO A 152 -19.33 0.94 3.85
CA PRO A 152 -20.03 0.36 4.98
C PRO A 152 -19.07 -0.45 5.86
N PRO A 153 -18.93 -0.09 7.16
CA PRO A 153 -17.94 -0.69 8.05
C PRO A 153 -18.10 -2.20 8.22
N GLU A 154 -19.31 -2.72 8.11
CA GLU A 154 -19.62 -4.16 8.23
C GLU A 154 -19.07 -5.01 7.08
N LYS A 155 -18.71 -4.40 5.95
CA LYS A 155 -18.06 -5.06 4.82
C LYS A 155 -16.54 -5.14 4.95
N LEU A 156 -15.94 -4.49 5.93
CA LEU A 156 -14.51 -4.52 6.18
C LEU A 156 -14.11 -5.84 6.85
N ASN A 157 -14.16 -6.92 6.12
CA ASN A 157 -13.76 -8.24 6.59
C ASN A 157 -12.23 -8.40 6.65
N GLY A 158 -11.75 -9.42 7.39
CA GLY A 158 -10.33 -9.69 7.52
C GLY A 158 -9.60 -8.75 8.49
N ARG A 159 -8.28 -8.82 8.50
CA ARG A 159 -7.41 -8.03 9.39
C ARG A 159 -7.21 -6.62 8.84
N LYS A 160 -7.48 -5.60 9.62
CA LYS A 160 -7.35 -4.21 9.18
C LYS A 160 -6.65 -3.30 10.18
N LEU A 161 -5.82 -2.40 9.64
CA LEU A 161 -5.14 -1.35 10.36
C LEU A 161 -5.57 0.00 9.80
N PHE A 162 -6.20 0.81 10.63
CA PHE A 162 -6.53 2.19 10.34
C PHE A 162 -5.41 3.09 10.85
N ILE A 163 -4.90 3.99 10.02
CA ILE A 163 -3.88 4.97 10.41
C ILE A 163 -4.32 6.35 9.96
N VAL A 164 -4.21 7.35 10.83
CA VAL A 164 -4.55 8.74 10.51
C VAL A 164 -3.76 9.69 11.41
N SER A 165 -3.40 10.88 10.91
CA SER A 165 -2.87 11.94 11.75
C SER A 165 -4.00 12.60 12.56
N ARG A 166 -3.67 13.03 13.79
CA ARG A 166 -4.62 13.62 14.74
C ARG A 166 -5.39 14.79 14.15
N ASP A 167 -4.68 15.69 13.49
CA ASP A 167 -5.20 16.97 12.99
C ASP A 167 -5.39 16.97 11.46
N ASP A 168 -5.41 15.77 10.81
CA ASP A 168 -5.67 15.66 9.37
C ASP A 168 -7.10 16.11 9.05
N LEU A 169 -7.21 17.13 8.18
CA LEU A 169 -8.48 17.67 7.74
C LEU A 169 -8.90 17.11 6.39
N GLY A 170 -10.15 16.73 6.30
CA GLY A 170 -10.81 16.31 5.06
C GLY A 170 -11.48 17.48 4.34
N PRO A 171 -12.30 17.22 3.32
CA PRO A 171 -13.06 18.21 2.61
C PRO A 171 -13.91 19.08 3.55
N GLY A 172 -13.88 20.42 3.35
CA GLY A 172 -14.58 21.38 4.19
C GLY A 172 -14.04 21.49 5.60
N ASP A 173 -12.72 21.30 5.77
CA ASP A 173 -11.97 21.39 7.03
C ASP A 173 -12.53 20.52 8.16
N LYS A 174 -13.19 19.41 7.80
CA LYS A 174 -13.73 18.47 8.79
C LYS A 174 -12.63 17.49 9.25
N PRO A 175 -12.49 17.26 10.58
CA PRO A 175 -11.52 16.30 11.09
C PRO A 175 -11.73 14.90 10.52
N ARG A 176 -10.73 14.39 9.80
CA ARG A 176 -10.76 13.05 9.19
C ARG A 176 -10.79 11.95 10.26
N LEU A 177 -10.06 12.17 11.35
CA LEU A 177 -10.02 11.25 12.50
C LEU A 177 -11.42 10.90 13.02
N ALA A 178 -12.34 11.86 13.10
CA ALA A 178 -13.68 11.61 13.62
C ALA A 178 -14.43 10.57 12.78
N ARG A 179 -14.37 10.68 11.45
CA ARG A 179 -15.02 9.73 10.53
C ARG A 179 -14.34 8.36 10.53
N ILE A 180 -13.01 8.32 10.48
CA ILE A 180 -12.26 7.06 10.53
C ILE A 180 -12.52 6.33 11.85
N ARG A 181 -12.59 7.05 12.98
CA ARG A 181 -12.92 6.45 14.28
C ARG A 181 -14.33 5.87 14.29
N ALA A 182 -15.33 6.59 13.76
CA ALA A 182 -16.70 6.10 13.67
C ALA A 182 -16.82 4.84 12.81
N GLN A 183 -16.06 4.75 11.72
CA GLN A 183 -15.99 3.52 10.92
C GLN A 183 -15.25 2.40 11.66
N TYR A 184 -14.11 2.70 12.28
CA TYR A 184 -13.35 1.74 13.08
C TYR A 184 -14.20 1.12 14.18
N GLU A 185 -14.97 1.90 14.93
CA GLU A 185 -15.81 1.40 16.00
C GLU A 185 -16.82 0.36 15.54
N LYS A 186 -17.38 0.53 14.34
CA LYS A 186 -18.40 -0.35 13.75
C LYS A 186 -17.82 -1.51 12.92
N ALA A 187 -16.58 -1.40 12.45
CA ALA A 187 -15.95 -2.46 11.67
C ALA A 187 -15.79 -3.75 12.50
N PRO A 188 -15.93 -4.94 11.91
CA PRO A 188 -15.72 -6.21 12.63
C PRO A 188 -14.24 -6.39 13.01
N ASP A 189 -13.99 -7.19 14.06
CA ASP A 189 -12.63 -7.61 14.42
C ASP A 189 -12.08 -8.65 13.41
N PRO A 190 -10.73 -8.81 13.34
CA PRO A 190 -9.68 -8.07 14.03
C PRO A 190 -9.37 -6.72 13.37
N LYS A 191 -9.24 -5.70 14.20
CA LYS A 191 -8.97 -4.32 13.76
C LYS A 191 -8.07 -3.58 14.74
N ARG A 192 -7.33 -2.60 14.23
CA ARG A 192 -6.49 -1.71 15.04
C ARG A 192 -6.55 -0.29 14.50
N LEU A 193 -6.52 0.71 15.38
CA LEU A 193 -6.42 2.13 15.03
C LEU A 193 -5.11 2.69 15.59
N VAL A 194 -4.35 3.36 14.73
CA VAL A 194 -3.15 4.13 15.08
C VAL A 194 -3.39 5.60 14.76
N ILE A 195 -3.21 6.45 15.75
CA ILE A 195 -3.28 7.90 15.59
C ILE A 195 -1.85 8.43 15.71
N LEU A 196 -1.40 9.11 14.66
CA LEU A 196 -0.11 9.78 14.60
C LEU A 196 -0.28 11.25 14.94
N GLU A 197 0.77 11.90 15.43
CA GLU A 197 0.71 13.32 15.73
C GLU A 197 0.83 14.18 14.46
N GLY A 198 0.34 15.42 14.51
CA GLY A 198 0.38 16.38 13.42
C GLY A 198 -0.81 16.31 12.47
N SER A 199 -0.70 17.04 11.36
CA SER A 199 -1.77 17.27 10.38
C SER A 199 -1.49 16.72 8.99
N ALA A 200 -0.35 16.04 8.79
CA ALA A 200 0.03 15.51 7.48
C ALA A 200 -0.95 14.44 7.02
N HIS A 201 -1.35 14.51 5.73
CA HIS A 201 -2.31 13.61 5.13
C HIS A 201 -1.63 12.44 4.40
N ALA A 202 -2.02 11.23 4.74
CA ALA A 202 -1.67 10.00 4.01
C ALA A 202 -0.15 9.86 3.76
N GLN A 203 0.29 9.74 2.50
CA GLN A 203 1.70 9.57 2.15
C GLN A 203 2.60 10.73 2.58
N PHE A 204 2.06 11.94 2.77
CA PHE A 204 2.84 13.07 3.29
C PHE A 204 3.38 12.82 4.69
N ILE A 205 2.78 11.91 5.47
CA ILE A 205 3.27 11.54 6.81
C ILE A 205 4.69 10.95 6.74
N PHE A 206 5.05 10.25 5.67
CA PHE A 206 6.40 9.70 5.50
C PHE A 206 7.51 10.77 5.42
N HIS A 207 7.14 12.02 5.15
CA HIS A 207 8.06 13.17 5.07
C HIS A 207 8.06 14.03 6.34
N THR A 208 7.46 13.54 7.43
CA THR A 208 7.44 14.18 8.75
C THR A 208 8.26 13.38 9.76
N ASP A 209 8.39 13.89 10.98
CA ASP A 209 8.95 13.18 12.14
C ASP A 209 8.18 11.91 12.52
N GLN A 210 6.94 11.75 12.05
CA GLN A 210 6.12 10.55 12.23
C GLN A 210 6.37 9.47 11.18
N GLY A 211 7.18 9.72 10.16
CA GLY A 211 7.39 8.82 9.03
C GLY A 211 7.97 7.46 9.42
N GLU A 212 8.98 7.44 10.30
CA GLU A 212 9.58 6.21 10.82
C GLU A 212 8.57 5.40 11.65
N ARG A 213 7.81 6.08 12.49
CA ARG A 213 6.75 5.46 13.28
C ARG A 213 5.67 4.86 12.39
N LEU A 214 5.23 5.59 11.36
CA LEU A 214 4.26 5.09 10.39
C LEU A 214 4.76 3.80 9.71
N MET A 215 5.99 3.80 9.21
CA MET A 215 6.56 2.61 8.56
C MET A 215 6.68 1.43 9.52
N SER A 216 7.10 1.68 10.78
CA SER A 216 7.18 0.67 11.83
C SER A 216 5.81 0.04 12.15
N GLU A 217 4.74 0.84 12.24
CA GLU A 217 3.38 0.34 12.49
C GLU A 217 2.85 -0.51 11.33
N ILE A 218 3.14 -0.11 10.07
CA ILE A 218 2.82 -0.89 8.88
C ILE A 218 3.57 -2.22 8.89
N LEU A 219 4.89 -2.22 9.09
CA LEU A 219 5.71 -3.43 9.13
C LEU A 219 5.26 -4.40 10.22
N LYS A 220 5.02 -3.91 11.45
CA LYS A 220 4.53 -4.73 12.56
C LYS A 220 3.21 -5.41 12.21
N PHE A 221 2.29 -4.68 11.59
CA PHE A 221 0.98 -5.21 11.21
C PHE A 221 1.10 -6.25 10.09
N LEU A 222 1.88 -5.98 9.05
CA LEU A 222 2.07 -6.90 7.93
C LEU A 222 2.85 -8.17 8.32
N SER A 223 3.72 -8.09 9.34
CA SER A 223 4.57 -9.20 9.80
C SER A 223 3.98 -9.99 10.97
N ALA A 224 2.87 -9.55 11.54
CA ALA A 224 2.23 -10.29 12.63
C ALA A 224 1.79 -11.70 12.17
N PRO A 225 1.76 -12.71 13.05
CA PRO A 225 1.29 -14.05 12.73
C PRO A 225 -0.21 -14.11 12.37
#